data_d390d363aa3ff005278a22032ab52d93
#
_entry.id   d390d363aa3ff005278a22032ab52d93
#
_cell.length_a   1.000
_cell.length_b   1.000
_cell.length_c   1.000
_cell.angle_alpha   90.00
_cell.angle_beta   90.00
_cell.angle_gamma   90.00
#
_symmetry.space_group_name_H-M   'P 1'
#
loop_
_entity.id
_entity.type
_entity.pdbx_description
1 polymer ?
#
loop_
_entity_poly.entity_id
_entity_poly.type
_entity_poly.pdbx_seq_one_letter_code
_entity_poly.pdbx_strand_id
1 'polypeptide(L)'
;MRKRFVPIALGILLVLGNCHAGNSPKTVSNMNSSVKVVELTNEVFKQKVFNYEINKTWKFEGNLPVIIDFYATWCGPCRQLSPLVEEMAKKYDGKIVVYKVDTDKEQLLAQSMGIQNLPTLLFIPAKGQPRSTMGAIPRETLEKAIAEVLMVK
;
A
#
# COMPACT_ATOMS: atom_id res chain seq x y z
N MET A 1 48.23 -28.85 -39.37
CA MET A 1 49.67 -29.10 -39.09
C MET A 1 49.96 -28.73 -37.63
N ARG A 2 50.53 -29.67 -36.95
CA ARG A 2 51.34 -29.67 -35.75
C ARG A 2 50.69 -29.20 -34.40
N LYS A 3 50.33 -30.29 -33.74
CA LYS A 3 50.30 -30.51 -32.30
C LYS A 3 51.55 -29.97 -31.59
N ARG A 4 51.37 -29.40 -30.39
CA ARG A 4 52.36 -29.51 -29.36
C ARG A 4 51.70 -29.66 -28.00
N PHE A 5 51.75 -30.86 -27.48
CA PHE A 5 51.58 -31.25 -26.07
C PHE A 5 52.78 -30.84 -25.29
N VAL A 6 52.62 -30.33 -24.10
CA VAL A 6 53.64 -30.41 -23.02
C VAL A 6 52.91 -30.73 -21.75
N PRO A 7 53.31 -31.78 -21.03
CA PRO A 7 52.71 -32.21 -19.77
C PRO A 7 53.56 -31.78 -18.55
N ILE A 8 53.01 -32.04 -17.36
CA ILE A 8 53.64 -32.35 -16.08
C ILE A 8 53.95 -31.12 -15.18
N ALA A 9 53.25 -31.05 -14.05
CA ALA A 9 53.85 -31.51 -12.78
C ALA A 9 52.80 -31.54 -11.67
N LEU A 10 52.73 -32.68 -11.12
CA LEU A 10 52.12 -33.12 -9.90
C LEU A 10 52.67 -32.37 -8.69
N GLY A 11 51.84 -31.74 -7.90
CA GLY A 11 52.19 -31.16 -6.62
C GLY A 11 51.05 -31.40 -5.62
N ILE A 12 51.12 -32.55 -4.96
CA ILE A 12 50.28 -32.85 -3.79
C ILE A 12 50.83 -32.00 -2.63
N LEU A 13 49.99 -31.09 -2.11
CA LEU A 13 50.22 -30.56 -0.78
C LEU A 13 48.97 -30.75 0.05
N LEU A 14 49.06 -31.77 0.91
CA LEU A 14 48.15 -32.01 2.03
C LEU A 14 48.32 -30.86 3.03
N VAL A 15 47.30 -30.08 3.25
CA VAL A 15 47.16 -29.27 4.46
C VAL A 15 45.88 -29.66 5.16
N LEU A 16 46.09 -30.33 6.30
CA LEU A 16 45.10 -30.68 7.28
C LEU A 16 44.50 -29.43 7.95
N GLY A 17 43.20 -29.48 8.11
CA GLY A 17 42.56 -28.96 9.31
C GLY A 17 42.24 -27.47 9.32
N ASN A 18 40.97 -27.14 9.19
CA ASN A 18 40.27 -26.45 10.28
C ASN A 18 38.74 -26.50 10.04
N CYS A 19 38.05 -27.29 10.87
CA CYS A 19 36.61 -27.16 11.02
C CYS A 19 36.30 -25.80 11.66
N HIS A 20 35.99 -24.79 10.84
CA HIS A 20 35.28 -23.64 11.33
C HIS A 20 33.79 -23.85 11.06
N ALA A 21 33.08 -24.04 12.17
CA ALA A 21 31.63 -23.96 12.19
C ALA A 21 31.21 -22.61 11.65
N GLY A 22 30.84 -22.55 10.38
CA GLY A 22 30.27 -21.40 9.73
C GLY A 22 28.89 -21.13 10.34
N ASN A 23 28.85 -20.17 11.22
CA ASN A 23 27.63 -19.58 11.75
C ASN A 23 26.93 -18.87 10.58
N SER A 24 26.01 -19.57 9.91
CA SER A 24 25.12 -18.94 8.93
C SER A 24 24.33 -17.86 9.65
N PRO A 25 24.39 -16.59 9.21
CA PRO A 25 23.47 -15.61 9.72
C PRO A 25 22.07 -16.05 9.32
N LYS A 26 21.28 -16.47 10.30
CA LYS A 26 19.83 -16.57 10.15
C LYS A 26 19.38 -15.17 9.78
N THR A 27 19.09 -14.95 8.52
CA THR A 27 18.32 -13.80 8.04
C THR A 27 16.96 -13.90 8.70
N VAL A 28 16.83 -13.30 9.86
CA VAL A 28 15.54 -13.04 10.48
C VAL A 28 14.93 -11.99 9.57
N SER A 29 14.15 -12.45 8.62
CA SER A 29 13.19 -11.61 7.90
C SER A 29 12.23 -11.09 8.97
N ASN A 30 12.55 -9.94 9.49
CA ASN A 30 11.67 -9.21 10.38
C ASN A 30 10.48 -8.75 9.53
N MET A 31 9.53 -9.66 9.31
CA MET A 31 8.23 -9.39 8.73
C MET A 31 7.37 -8.68 9.79
N ASN A 32 7.85 -7.56 10.29
CA ASN A 32 7.01 -6.58 10.91
C ASN A 32 6.48 -5.67 9.79
N SER A 33 5.68 -6.22 8.89
CA SER A 33 4.86 -5.43 7.98
C SER A 33 3.75 -4.80 8.83
N SER A 34 4.07 -3.70 9.49
CA SER A 34 3.04 -2.81 10.00
C SER A 34 2.25 -2.36 8.79
N VAL A 35 1.03 -2.86 8.64
CA VAL A 35 0.08 -2.40 7.62
C VAL A 35 -0.03 -0.90 7.81
N LYS A 36 0.52 -0.17 6.87
CA LYS A 36 0.66 1.27 6.98
C LYS A 36 -0.41 1.93 6.13
N VAL A 37 -1.28 2.71 6.77
CA VAL A 37 -2.04 3.72 6.06
C VAL A 37 -1.05 4.73 5.47
N VAL A 38 -1.05 4.90 4.16
CA VAL A 38 -0.05 5.68 3.44
C VAL A 38 -0.61 7.05 3.07
N GLU A 39 0.17 8.11 3.30
CA GLU A 39 -0.14 9.44 2.76
C GLU A 39 -0.16 9.40 1.24
N LEU A 40 -1.22 9.94 0.64
CA LEU A 40 -1.43 9.94 -0.80
C LEU A 40 -1.36 11.38 -1.32
N THR A 41 -0.37 11.63 -2.17
CA THR A 41 -0.26 12.91 -2.88
C THR A 41 -1.07 12.89 -4.17
N ASN A 42 -1.33 14.09 -4.71
CA ASN A 42 -2.04 14.27 -5.98
C ASN A 42 -1.36 13.49 -7.13
N GLU A 43 -0.03 13.54 -7.21
CA GLU A 43 0.73 12.84 -8.25
C GLU A 43 0.58 11.32 -8.12
N VAL A 44 0.67 10.79 -6.90
CA VAL A 44 0.52 9.34 -6.64
C VAL A 44 -0.94 8.90 -6.88
N PHE A 45 -1.92 9.74 -6.54
CA PHE A 45 -3.34 9.49 -6.84
C PHE A 45 -3.55 9.33 -8.35
N LYS A 46 -3.02 10.26 -9.17
CA LYS A 46 -3.14 10.18 -10.62
C LYS A 46 -2.50 8.92 -11.22
N GLN A 47 -1.42 8.45 -10.62
CA GLN A 47 -0.71 7.25 -11.10
C GLN A 47 -1.35 5.94 -10.65
N LYS A 48 -1.91 5.88 -9.45
CA LYS A 48 -2.32 4.62 -8.80
C LYS A 48 -3.83 4.46 -8.63
N VAL A 49 -4.57 5.54 -8.72
CA VAL A 49 -6.01 5.53 -8.47
C VAL A 49 -6.80 5.98 -9.69
N PHE A 50 -6.66 7.23 -10.08
CA PHE A 50 -7.40 7.79 -11.21
C PHE A 50 -6.73 9.06 -11.72
N ASN A 51 -6.37 9.06 -13.00
CA ASN A 51 -5.84 10.24 -13.64
C ASN A 51 -6.96 11.08 -14.24
N TYR A 52 -7.48 12.04 -13.46
CA TYR A 52 -8.57 12.92 -13.85
C TYR A 52 -8.17 14.02 -14.85
N GLU A 53 -6.86 14.24 -15.09
CA GLU A 53 -6.38 15.21 -16.08
C GLU A 53 -6.51 14.66 -17.51
N ILE A 54 -6.35 13.36 -17.69
CA ILE A 54 -6.38 12.72 -19.02
C ILE A 54 -7.64 11.90 -19.27
N ASN A 55 -8.30 11.40 -18.22
CA ASN A 55 -9.49 10.56 -18.34
C ASN A 55 -10.76 11.35 -18.02
N LYS A 56 -11.66 11.47 -18.98
CA LYS A 56 -12.98 12.12 -18.78
C LYS A 56 -13.99 11.24 -18.04
N THR A 57 -13.76 9.93 -18.02
CA THR A 57 -14.60 8.95 -17.33
C THR A 57 -13.78 8.22 -16.30
N TRP A 58 -14.43 7.76 -15.23
CA TRP A 58 -13.77 7.03 -14.18
C TRP A 58 -13.07 5.77 -14.73
N LYS A 59 -11.78 5.66 -14.46
CA LYS A 59 -10.94 4.52 -14.80
C LYS A 59 -9.98 4.27 -13.64
N PHE A 60 -10.22 3.20 -12.89
CA PHE A 60 -9.36 2.82 -11.78
C PHE A 60 -8.05 2.23 -12.30
N GLU A 61 -6.91 2.76 -11.84
CA GLU A 61 -5.56 2.35 -12.27
C GLU A 61 -4.93 1.30 -11.33
N GLY A 62 -5.60 0.97 -10.21
CA GLY A 62 -5.10 0.01 -9.22
C GLY A 62 -5.61 -1.42 -9.46
N ASN A 63 -5.07 -2.37 -8.68
CA ASN A 63 -5.45 -3.78 -8.74
C ASN A 63 -6.30 -4.24 -7.55
N LEU A 64 -6.11 -3.63 -6.38
CA LEU A 64 -6.86 -3.93 -5.16
C LEU A 64 -7.84 -2.80 -4.86
N PRO A 65 -9.00 -3.11 -4.26
CA PRO A 65 -9.92 -2.08 -3.79
C PRO A 65 -9.22 -1.11 -2.84
N VAL A 66 -9.67 0.14 -2.86
CA VAL A 66 -9.02 1.23 -2.11
C VAL A 66 -10.01 1.94 -1.20
N ILE A 67 -9.56 2.32 -0.01
CA ILE A 67 -10.20 3.34 0.84
C ILE A 67 -9.28 4.54 0.87
N ILE A 68 -9.84 5.73 0.68
CA ILE A 68 -9.12 6.99 0.86
C ILE A 68 -9.83 7.81 1.93
N ASP A 69 -9.10 8.15 3.01
CA ASP A 69 -9.56 9.03 4.08
C ASP A 69 -9.08 10.46 3.80
N PHE A 70 -10.02 11.33 3.43
CA PHE A 70 -9.77 12.77 3.30
C PHE A 70 -9.95 13.43 4.65
N TYR A 71 -8.88 14.02 5.17
CA TYR A 71 -8.82 14.59 6.51
C TYR A 71 -8.09 15.94 6.53
N ALA A 72 -8.11 16.59 7.68
CA ALA A 72 -7.22 17.69 8.01
C ALA A 72 -6.76 17.57 9.47
N THR A 73 -5.61 18.13 9.80
CA THR A 73 -5.01 18.02 11.14
C THR A 73 -5.86 18.68 12.23
N TRP A 74 -6.57 19.75 11.91
CA TRP A 74 -7.48 20.46 12.80
C TRP A 74 -8.87 19.82 12.95
N CYS A 75 -9.19 18.81 12.14
CA CYS A 75 -10.51 18.17 12.10
C CYS A 75 -10.70 17.23 13.30
N GLY A 76 -11.54 17.61 14.25
CA GLY A 76 -11.87 16.80 15.44
C GLY A 76 -12.49 15.44 15.11
N PRO A 77 -13.56 15.37 14.29
CA PRO A 77 -14.17 14.10 13.88
C PRO A 77 -13.22 13.18 13.11
N CYS A 78 -12.28 13.74 12.34
CA CYS A 78 -11.26 12.94 11.64
C CYS A 78 -10.38 12.16 12.62
N ARG A 79 -9.97 12.79 13.73
CA ARG A 79 -9.18 12.13 14.78
C ARG A 79 -9.91 10.96 15.44
N GLN A 80 -11.25 10.99 15.48
CA GLN A 80 -12.06 9.88 15.99
C GLN A 80 -12.16 8.73 15.00
N LEU A 81 -12.21 9.05 13.70
CA LEU A 81 -12.33 8.06 12.62
C LEU A 81 -11.00 7.36 12.30
N SER A 82 -9.87 8.08 12.36
CA SER A 82 -8.55 7.56 11.94
C SER A 82 -8.16 6.23 12.59
N PRO A 83 -8.32 6.02 13.92
CA PRO A 83 -7.97 4.72 14.53
C PRO A 83 -8.78 3.56 13.95
N LEU A 84 -10.04 3.81 13.61
CA LEU A 84 -10.92 2.81 13.02
C LEU A 84 -10.50 2.46 11.58
N VAL A 85 -10.11 3.45 10.80
CA VAL A 85 -9.58 3.25 9.44
C VAL A 85 -8.27 2.47 9.48
N GLU A 86 -7.37 2.77 10.43
CA GLU A 86 -6.12 2.02 10.64
C GLU A 86 -6.37 0.57 11.05
N GLU A 87 -7.38 0.33 11.88
CA GLU A 87 -7.79 -1.02 12.25
C GLU A 87 -8.32 -1.80 11.04
N MET A 88 -9.13 -1.17 10.20
CA MET A 88 -9.62 -1.79 8.96
C MET A 88 -8.47 -2.09 7.98
N ALA A 89 -7.48 -1.20 7.88
CA ALA A 89 -6.28 -1.47 7.11
C ALA A 89 -5.57 -2.75 7.57
N LYS A 90 -5.46 -2.96 8.88
CA LYS A 90 -4.87 -4.19 9.45
C LYS A 90 -5.75 -5.43 9.24
N LYS A 91 -7.06 -5.29 9.48
CA LYS A 91 -8.03 -6.39 9.36
C LYS A 91 -8.10 -6.94 7.92
N TYR A 92 -7.99 -6.06 6.94
CA TYR A 92 -8.09 -6.40 5.50
C TYR A 92 -6.75 -6.31 4.76
N ASP A 93 -5.65 -6.52 5.47
CA ASP A 93 -4.30 -6.52 4.88
C ASP A 93 -4.22 -7.47 3.68
N GLY A 94 -3.58 -7.00 2.61
CA GLY A 94 -3.48 -7.74 1.35
C GLY A 94 -4.77 -7.84 0.54
N LYS A 95 -5.92 -7.41 1.08
CA LYS A 95 -7.23 -7.41 0.38
C LYS A 95 -7.65 -6.02 -0.08
N ILE A 96 -7.27 -4.98 0.65
CA ILE A 96 -7.53 -3.58 0.31
C ILE A 96 -6.25 -2.76 0.48
N VAL A 97 -6.24 -1.58 -0.14
CA VAL A 97 -5.24 -0.55 0.13
C VAL A 97 -5.92 0.61 0.82
N VAL A 98 -5.31 1.14 1.88
CA VAL A 98 -5.84 2.29 2.61
C VAL A 98 -4.87 3.46 2.50
N TYR A 99 -5.38 4.55 1.98
CA TYR A 99 -4.67 5.82 1.88
C TYR A 99 -5.33 6.89 2.75
N LYS A 100 -4.56 7.94 3.06
CA LYS A 100 -5.08 9.17 3.64
C LYS A 100 -4.58 10.37 2.86
N VAL A 101 -5.41 11.41 2.78
CA VAL A 101 -5.13 12.66 2.06
C VAL A 101 -5.35 13.82 3.00
N ASP A 102 -4.28 14.54 3.30
CA ASP A 102 -4.34 15.82 4.01
C ASP A 102 -4.85 16.89 3.04
N THR A 103 -6.09 17.35 3.23
CA THR A 103 -6.73 18.30 2.31
C THR A 103 -6.13 19.70 2.35
N ASP A 104 -5.40 20.04 3.42
CA ASP A 104 -4.68 21.32 3.50
C ASP A 104 -3.44 21.30 2.59
N LYS A 105 -2.81 20.12 2.42
CA LYS A 105 -1.66 19.93 1.54
C LYS A 105 -2.06 19.63 0.10
N GLU A 106 -3.08 18.81 -0.08
CA GLU A 106 -3.52 18.26 -1.37
C GLU A 106 -4.83 18.91 -1.85
N GLN A 107 -4.88 20.24 -1.85
CA GLN A 107 -6.08 21.03 -2.16
C GLN A 107 -6.63 20.75 -3.56
N LEU A 108 -5.74 20.63 -4.56
CA LEU A 108 -6.14 20.32 -5.94
C LEU A 108 -6.81 18.95 -6.04
N LEU A 109 -6.27 17.96 -5.34
CA LEU A 109 -6.87 16.63 -5.30
C LEU A 109 -8.23 16.65 -4.61
N ALA A 110 -8.34 17.31 -3.46
CA ALA A 110 -9.60 17.43 -2.73
C ALA A 110 -10.69 18.13 -3.59
N GLN A 111 -10.34 19.22 -4.28
CA GLN A 111 -11.25 19.91 -5.21
C GLN A 111 -11.65 19.01 -6.39
N SER A 112 -10.70 18.35 -7.02
CA SER A 112 -10.95 17.47 -8.17
C SER A 112 -11.85 16.28 -7.82
N MET A 113 -11.79 15.81 -6.58
CA MET A 113 -12.65 14.75 -6.05
C MET A 113 -13.95 15.27 -5.44
N GLY A 114 -14.19 16.58 -5.47
CA GLY A 114 -15.42 17.20 -4.94
C GLY A 114 -15.57 17.09 -3.42
N ILE A 115 -14.46 17.07 -2.67
CA ILE A 115 -14.47 16.95 -1.21
C ILE A 115 -14.91 18.30 -0.61
N GLN A 116 -16.06 18.30 0.07
CA GLN A 116 -16.65 19.49 0.68
C GLN A 116 -16.68 19.44 2.21
N ASN A 117 -16.64 18.23 2.78
CA ASN A 117 -16.75 18.01 4.22
C ASN A 117 -15.68 17.04 4.71
N LEU A 118 -15.29 17.15 5.97
CA LEU A 118 -14.31 16.26 6.60
C LEU A 118 -14.88 15.60 7.88
N PRO A 119 -14.52 14.34 8.13
CA PRO A 119 -13.85 13.43 7.21
C PRO A 119 -14.74 13.02 6.05
N THR A 120 -14.14 12.66 4.91
CA THR A 120 -14.83 11.96 3.82
C THR A 120 -14.05 10.70 3.49
N LEU A 121 -14.71 9.56 3.53
CA LEU A 121 -14.15 8.29 3.05
C LEU A 121 -14.61 8.03 1.62
N LEU A 122 -13.65 7.77 0.74
CA LEU A 122 -13.90 7.34 -0.64
C LEU A 122 -13.58 5.85 -0.75
N PHE A 123 -14.57 5.05 -1.12
CA PHE A 123 -14.48 3.61 -1.34
C PHE A 123 -14.41 3.33 -2.84
N ILE A 124 -13.33 2.74 -3.28
CA ILE A 124 -13.04 2.46 -4.69
C ILE A 124 -12.96 0.95 -4.86
N PRO A 125 -13.98 0.32 -5.46
CA PRO A 125 -13.95 -1.11 -5.77
C PRO A 125 -12.93 -1.38 -6.89
N ALA A 126 -12.39 -2.60 -6.94
CA ALA A 126 -11.51 -3.01 -8.05
C ALA A 126 -12.20 -2.92 -9.42
N LYS A 127 -13.52 -3.03 -9.44
CA LYS A 127 -14.36 -2.84 -10.65
C LYS A 127 -15.61 -2.06 -10.28
N GLY A 128 -15.96 -1.05 -11.07
CA GLY A 128 -17.16 -0.23 -10.87
C GLY A 128 -16.84 1.21 -10.49
N GLN A 129 -17.86 1.89 -9.96
CA GLN A 129 -17.77 3.31 -9.61
C GLN A 129 -17.42 3.51 -8.12
N PRO A 130 -16.65 4.53 -7.78
CA PRO A 130 -16.38 4.87 -6.40
C PRO A 130 -17.66 5.34 -5.68
N ARG A 131 -17.68 5.15 -4.36
CA ARG A 131 -18.72 5.67 -3.47
C ARG A 131 -18.08 6.39 -2.30
N SER A 132 -18.74 7.40 -1.78
CA SER A 132 -18.24 8.17 -0.63
C SER A 132 -19.21 8.19 0.53
N THR A 133 -18.67 8.37 1.73
CA THR A 133 -19.43 8.74 2.93
C THR A 133 -18.83 10.00 3.54
N MET A 134 -19.69 10.87 4.05
CA MET A 134 -19.27 12.12 4.70
C MET A 134 -19.49 12.04 6.21
N GLY A 135 -18.57 12.61 6.97
CA GLY A 135 -18.58 12.61 8.42
C GLY A 135 -18.00 11.32 9.03
N ALA A 136 -17.78 11.36 10.33
CA ALA A 136 -17.35 10.18 11.08
C ALA A 136 -18.48 9.15 11.12
N ILE A 137 -18.18 7.92 10.67
CA ILE A 137 -19.13 6.81 10.65
C ILE A 137 -18.76 5.75 11.68
N PRO A 138 -19.77 5.04 12.25
CA PRO A 138 -19.52 3.93 13.17
C PRO A 138 -18.81 2.75 12.48
N ARG A 139 -18.19 1.88 13.28
CA ARG A 139 -17.51 0.66 12.85
C ARG A 139 -18.38 -0.20 11.93
N GLU A 140 -19.61 -0.48 12.34
CA GLU A 140 -20.53 -1.34 11.61
C GLU A 140 -20.83 -0.79 10.21
N THR A 141 -20.96 0.53 10.10
CA THR A 141 -21.18 1.20 8.82
C THR A 141 -19.93 1.11 7.93
N LEU A 142 -18.73 1.27 8.51
CA LEU A 142 -17.48 1.14 7.79
C LEU A 142 -17.26 -0.28 7.28
N GLU A 143 -17.46 -1.28 8.14
CA GLU A 143 -17.35 -2.70 7.76
C GLU A 143 -18.38 -3.09 6.69
N LYS A 144 -19.63 -2.60 6.81
CA LYS A 144 -20.65 -2.78 5.81
C LYS A 144 -20.26 -2.17 4.47
N ALA A 145 -19.72 -0.96 4.46
CA ALA A 145 -19.24 -0.32 3.24
C ALA A 145 -18.08 -1.10 2.59
N ILE A 146 -17.16 -1.64 3.39
CA ILE A 146 -16.08 -2.50 2.89
C ILE A 146 -16.67 -3.76 2.24
N ALA A 147 -17.60 -4.43 2.90
CA ALA A 147 -18.19 -5.66 2.38
C ALA A 147 -19.03 -5.43 1.11
N GLU A 148 -19.86 -4.38 1.08
CA GLU A 148 -20.83 -4.14 0.02
C GLU A 148 -20.26 -3.37 -1.17
N VAL A 149 -19.40 -2.36 -0.91
CA VAL A 149 -18.84 -1.51 -1.97
C VAL A 149 -17.56 -2.11 -2.52
N LEU A 150 -16.65 -2.53 -1.64
CA LEU A 150 -15.37 -3.09 -2.05
C LEU A 150 -15.45 -4.60 -2.36
N MET A 151 -16.56 -5.25 -2.01
CA MET A 151 -16.80 -6.69 -2.20
C MET A 151 -15.75 -7.57 -1.51
N VAL A 152 -15.25 -7.14 -0.37
CA VAL A 152 -14.21 -7.82 0.41
C VAL A 152 -14.83 -8.48 1.65
N LYS A 153 -14.51 -9.76 1.85
CA LYS A 153 -14.95 -10.56 3.02
C LYS A 153 -13.78 -10.90 3.92
#